data_bd1cabd26b743e2e072ec0711bb8fb64
#
_entry.id   bd1cabd26b743e2e072ec0711bb8fb64
#
_cell.length_a   1.000
_cell.length_b   1.000
_cell.length_c   1.000
_cell.angle_alpha   90.00
_cell.angle_beta   90.00
_cell.angle_gamma   90.00
#
_symmetry.space_group_name_H-M   'P 1'
#
loop_
_entity.id
_entity.type
_entity.pdbx_description
1 polymer ?
#
loop_
_entity_poly.entity_id
_entity_poly.type
_entity_poly.pdbx_seq_one_letter_code
_entity_poly.pdbx_strand_id
1 'polypeptide(L)'
;MGARGELFTTQIYLDNRSYFFNVKENRTGDVFLQIVESKNRDGVEADRHQIAIFAEDMQKFLQGFEKSLDFVEKDRKQRQKAAKEKRAEKDAKYSTGAKKFYRVKSEKGEKSEKRADDGIKRTGKVIHIVSKKEVTNEE
;
A
#
# COMPACT_ATOMS: atom_id res chain seq x y z
N MET A 1 35.77 0.07 18.16
CA MET A 1 37.03 0.66 17.71
C MET A 1 36.71 1.59 16.57
N GLY A 2 36.83 2.88 16.80
CA GLY A 2 36.31 3.90 15.90
C GLY A 2 36.92 3.84 14.51
N ALA A 3 36.05 3.88 13.53
CA ALA A 3 36.42 4.31 12.19
C ALA A 3 37.15 5.65 12.31
N ARG A 4 38.17 5.87 11.53
CA ARG A 4 39.00 7.09 11.61
C ARG A 4 38.24 8.35 11.26
N GLY A 5 37.11 8.21 10.64
CA GLY A 5 36.19 9.30 10.33
C GLY A 5 35.04 8.84 9.45
N GLU A 6 33.94 9.50 9.65
CA GLU A 6 32.83 9.52 8.73
C GLU A 6 33.16 10.51 7.63
N LEU A 7 33.32 10.02 6.40
CA LEU A 7 33.70 10.85 5.25
C LEU A 7 32.48 11.48 4.61
N PHE A 8 31.38 10.74 4.58
CA PHE A 8 30.13 11.18 3.96
C PHE A 8 28.96 10.39 4.52
N THR A 9 27.83 11.08 4.75
CA THR A 9 26.57 10.45 5.17
C THR A 9 25.41 10.99 4.39
N THR A 10 24.56 10.09 3.92
CA THR A 10 23.24 10.44 3.37
C THR A 10 22.16 9.55 3.99
N GLN A 11 20.94 10.05 4.03
CA GLN A 11 19.84 9.41 4.73
C GLN A 11 18.60 9.38 3.85
N ILE A 12 17.85 8.28 3.94
CA ILE A 12 16.57 8.10 3.27
C ILE A 12 15.55 7.74 4.35
N TYR A 13 14.51 8.55 4.47
CA TYR A 13 13.40 8.31 5.40
C TYR A 13 12.20 7.74 4.64
N LEU A 14 11.68 6.63 5.13
CA LEU A 14 10.42 6.02 4.71
C LEU A 14 9.47 5.99 5.91
N ASP A 15 8.21 5.67 5.69
CA ASP A 15 7.16 5.74 6.71
C ASP A 15 7.51 5.01 8.01
N ASN A 16 8.06 3.79 7.92
CA ASN A 16 8.38 2.95 9.07
C ASN A 16 9.85 2.55 9.15
N ARG A 17 10.70 3.06 8.26
CA ARG A 17 12.12 2.70 8.16
C ARG A 17 12.95 3.91 7.76
N SER A 18 14.21 3.89 8.21
CA SER A 18 15.22 4.84 7.76
C SER A 18 16.46 4.09 7.31
N TYR A 19 17.07 4.55 6.25
CA TYR A 19 18.33 4.00 5.74
C TYR A 19 19.40 5.08 5.82
N PHE A 20 20.54 4.72 6.40
CA PHE A 20 21.70 5.58 6.51
C PHE A 20 22.83 4.97 5.67
N PHE A 21 23.39 5.78 4.80
CA PHE A 21 24.52 5.42 3.94
C PHE A 21 25.73 6.19 4.45
N ASN A 22 26.60 5.55 5.19
CA ASN A 22 27.75 6.15 5.83
C ASN A 22 29.01 5.66 5.13
N VAL A 23 29.73 6.54 4.46
CA VAL A 23 31.06 6.25 3.93
C VAL A 23 32.08 6.51 5.03
N LYS A 24 32.84 5.51 5.38
CA LYS A 24 33.81 5.53 6.47
C LYS A 24 35.16 5.01 6.03
N GLU A 25 36.18 5.46 6.75
CA GLU A 25 37.54 4.96 6.61
C GLU A 25 37.93 4.16 7.85
N ASN A 26 38.52 2.98 7.66
CA ASN A 26 39.01 2.17 8.78
C ASN A 26 40.42 2.64 9.19
N ARG A 27 41.00 1.99 10.19
CA ARG A 27 42.36 2.32 10.68
C ARG A 27 43.48 2.03 9.70
N THR A 28 43.23 1.12 8.76
CA THR A 28 44.18 0.73 7.70
C THR A 28 44.12 1.65 6.51
N GLY A 29 43.16 2.57 6.47
CA GLY A 29 42.94 3.50 5.36
C GLY A 29 41.97 2.99 4.30
N ASP A 30 41.32 1.82 4.52
CA ASP A 30 40.37 1.30 3.57
C ASP A 30 39.03 2.01 3.72
N VAL A 31 38.45 2.42 2.61
CA VAL A 31 37.14 3.06 2.57
C VAL A 31 36.06 2.02 2.35
N PHE A 32 34.98 2.13 3.11
CA PHE A 32 33.82 1.26 3.01
C PHE A 32 32.51 2.03 3.17
N LEU A 33 31.47 1.54 2.53
CA LEU A 33 30.10 2.00 2.69
C LEU A 33 29.41 1.15 3.75
N GLN A 34 28.95 1.78 4.82
CA GLN A 34 28.08 1.17 5.81
C GLN A 34 26.63 1.57 5.53
N ILE A 35 25.78 0.61 5.22
CA ILE A 35 24.35 0.83 5.10
C ILE A 35 23.68 0.34 6.38
N VAL A 36 22.97 1.24 7.06
CA VAL A 36 22.23 0.94 8.29
C VAL A 36 20.74 1.06 8.01
N GLU A 37 20.00 -0.01 8.21
CA GLU A 37 18.54 0.01 8.28
C GLU A 37 18.11 0.21 9.73
N SER A 38 17.24 1.17 9.99
CA SER A 38 16.59 1.38 11.29
C SER A 38 15.08 1.26 11.10
N LYS A 39 14.45 0.31 11.78
CA LYS A 39 13.01 0.14 11.80
C LYS A 39 12.43 0.76 13.06
N ASN A 40 11.49 1.67 12.89
CA ASN A 40 10.72 2.18 14.01
C ASN A 40 9.64 1.15 14.38
N ARG A 41 9.68 0.70 15.63
CA ARG A 41 8.60 -0.06 16.25
C ARG A 41 8.00 0.80 17.35
N ASP A 42 6.70 0.98 17.33
CA ASP A 42 5.99 1.78 18.33
C ASP A 42 6.33 1.32 19.76
N GLY A 43 7.08 2.15 20.50
CA GLY A 43 7.40 1.95 21.90
C GLY A 43 8.49 0.94 22.23
N VAL A 44 9.21 0.40 21.25
CA VAL A 44 10.32 -0.55 21.42
C VAL A 44 11.58 0.04 20.79
N GLU A 45 12.75 -0.32 21.35
CA GLU A 45 14.06 0.08 20.81
C GLU A 45 14.14 -0.22 19.31
N ALA A 46 14.61 0.76 18.52
CA ALA A 46 14.65 0.64 17.07
C ALA A 46 15.55 -0.52 16.65
N ASP A 47 14.97 -1.47 15.93
CA ASP A 47 15.71 -2.61 15.38
C ASP A 47 16.64 -2.10 14.26
N ARG A 48 17.95 -2.30 14.42
CA ARG A 48 18.99 -1.82 13.52
C ARG A 48 19.77 -2.96 12.90
N HIS A 49 19.81 -2.98 11.59
CA HIS A 49 20.65 -3.90 10.82
C HIS A 49 21.66 -3.10 10.01
N GLN A 50 22.86 -3.61 9.89
CA GLN A 50 23.91 -2.95 9.12
C GLN A 50 24.68 -3.93 8.26
N ILE A 51 25.13 -3.45 7.11
CA ILE A 51 26.04 -4.14 6.20
C ILE A 51 27.20 -3.20 5.85
N ALA A 52 28.37 -3.75 5.62
CA ALA A 52 29.53 -3.01 5.17
C ALA A 52 29.98 -3.54 3.81
N ILE A 53 30.27 -2.63 2.88
CA ILE A 53 30.71 -2.93 1.53
C ILE A 53 32.00 -2.16 1.29
N PHE A 54 33.10 -2.86 1.09
CA PHE A 54 34.39 -2.23 0.83
C PHE A 54 34.45 -1.60 -0.56
N ALA A 55 35.28 -0.57 -0.72
CA ALA A 55 35.40 0.19 -1.95
C ALA A 55 35.69 -0.69 -3.18
N GLU A 56 36.50 -1.72 -3.01
CA GLU A 56 36.85 -2.70 -4.05
C GLU A 56 35.67 -3.56 -4.53
N ASP A 57 34.69 -3.79 -3.66
CA ASP A 57 33.51 -4.59 -3.98
C ASP A 57 32.27 -3.77 -4.36
N MET A 58 32.33 -2.44 -4.23
CA MET A 58 31.18 -1.58 -4.49
C MET A 58 30.64 -1.73 -5.93
N GLN A 59 31.51 -1.88 -6.90
CA GLN A 59 31.09 -2.04 -8.31
C GLN A 59 30.31 -3.34 -8.53
N LYS A 60 30.77 -4.43 -7.94
CA LYS A 60 30.08 -5.73 -8.02
C LYS A 60 28.74 -5.68 -7.27
N PHE A 61 28.73 -5.04 -6.11
CA PHE A 61 27.51 -4.83 -5.34
C PHE A 61 26.48 -4.01 -6.13
N LEU A 62 26.91 -2.90 -6.74
CA LEU A 62 26.06 -2.05 -7.57
C LEU A 62 25.47 -2.82 -8.74
N GLN A 63 26.26 -3.61 -9.47
CA GLN A 63 25.77 -4.44 -10.56
C GLN A 63 24.71 -5.45 -10.11
N GLY A 64 24.90 -6.07 -8.93
CA GLY A 64 23.92 -6.97 -8.34
C GLY A 64 22.62 -6.25 -7.98
N PHE A 65 22.76 -5.04 -7.43
CA PHE A 65 21.62 -4.21 -7.08
C PHE A 65 20.83 -3.75 -8.32
N GLU A 66 21.52 -3.29 -9.37
CA GLU A 66 20.88 -2.90 -10.63
C GLU A 66 20.10 -4.04 -11.28
N LYS A 67 20.68 -5.25 -11.33
CA LYS A 67 19.99 -6.43 -11.85
C LYS A 67 18.73 -6.76 -11.05
N SER A 68 18.81 -6.62 -9.74
CA SER A 68 17.67 -6.83 -8.85
C SER A 68 16.58 -5.78 -9.06
N LEU A 69 16.96 -4.53 -9.23
CA LEU A 69 16.05 -3.42 -9.52
C LEU A 69 15.33 -3.64 -10.86
N ASP A 70 16.07 -3.99 -11.91
CA ASP A 70 15.50 -4.31 -13.23
C ASP A 70 14.47 -5.44 -13.17
N PHE A 71 14.78 -6.48 -12.40
CA PHE A 71 13.85 -7.59 -12.21
C PHE A 71 12.56 -7.13 -11.52
N VAL A 72 12.69 -6.38 -10.43
CA VAL A 72 11.54 -5.87 -9.67
C VAL A 72 10.67 -4.95 -10.54
N GLU A 73 11.28 -4.09 -11.35
CA GLU A 73 10.53 -3.21 -12.25
C GLU A 73 9.79 -3.98 -13.35
N LYS A 74 10.42 -4.98 -13.94
CA LYS A 74 9.80 -5.86 -14.95
C LYS A 74 8.63 -6.63 -14.35
N ASP A 75 8.83 -7.25 -13.19
CA ASP A 75 7.77 -7.96 -12.47
C ASP A 75 6.59 -7.04 -12.14
N ARG A 76 6.87 -5.84 -11.64
CA ARG A 76 5.83 -4.83 -11.34
C ARG A 76 5.02 -4.47 -12.59
N LYS A 77 5.69 -4.23 -13.71
CA LYS A 77 5.02 -3.91 -14.98
C LYS A 77 4.14 -5.07 -15.46
N GLN A 78 4.64 -6.31 -15.36
CA GLN A 78 3.87 -7.51 -15.74
C GLN A 78 2.64 -7.70 -14.84
N ARG A 79 2.78 -7.54 -13.53
CA ARG A 79 1.66 -7.63 -12.59
C ARG A 79 0.61 -6.56 -12.84
N GLN A 80 1.04 -5.33 -13.14
CA GLN A 80 0.12 -4.25 -13.48
C GLN A 80 -0.64 -4.54 -14.79
N LYS A 81 0.04 -5.07 -15.80
CA LYS A 81 -0.58 -5.46 -17.07
C LYS A 81 -1.60 -6.57 -16.87
N ALA A 82 -1.22 -7.65 -16.18
CA ALA A 82 -2.12 -8.75 -15.87
C ALA A 82 -3.34 -8.31 -15.03
N ALA A 83 -3.16 -7.38 -14.10
CA ALA A 83 -4.26 -6.84 -13.32
C ALA A 83 -5.24 -6.01 -14.17
N LYS A 84 -4.72 -5.23 -15.12
CA LYS A 84 -5.56 -4.47 -16.08
C LYS A 84 -6.35 -5.41 -16.99
N GLU A 85 -5.71 -6.45 -17.53
CA GLU A 85 -6.36 -7.45 -18.39
C GLU A 85 -7.48 -8.17 -17.64
N LYS A 86 -7.20 -8.64 -16.40
CA LYS A 86 -8.24 -9.27 -15.56
C LYS A 86 -9.41 -8.34 -15.23
N ARG A 87 -9.15 -7.04 -15.06
CA ARG A 87 -10.23 -6.05 -14.88
C ARG A 87 -11.05 -5.89 -16.15
N ALA A 88 -10.39 -5.72 -17.30
CA ALA A 88 -11.06 -5.59 -18.58
C ALA A 88 -11.92 -6.83 -18.92
N GLU A 89 -11.42 -8.04 -18.66
CA GLU A 89 -12.20 -9.28 -18.82
C GLU A 89 -13.43 -9.33 -17.90
N LYS A 90 -13.29 -8.90 -16.65
CA LYS A 90 -14.42 -8.80 -15.72
C LYS A 90 -15.44 -7.80 -16.21
N ASP A 91 -14.99 -6.61 -16.57
CA ASP A 91 -15.88 -5.55 -17.07
C ASP A 91 -16.59 -5.97 -18.36
N ALA A 92 -15.90 -6.66 -19.27
CA ALA A 92 -16.49 -7.24 -20.47
C ALA A 92 -17.55 -8.30 -20.14
N LYS A 93 -17.28 -9.20 -19.19
CA LYS A 93 -18.27 -10.19 -18.73
C LYS A 93 -19.48 -9.54 -18.06
N TYR A 94 -19.30 -8.45 -17.33
CA TYR A 94 -20.41 -7.72 -16.71
C TYR A 94 -21.18 -6.86 -17.72
N SER A 95 -20.54 -6.36 -18.77
CA SER A 95 -21.19 -5.56 -19.80
C SER A 95 -21.99 -6.42 -20.81
N THR A 96 -21.50 -7.63 -21.10
CA THR A 96 -22.21 -8.60 -21.98
C THR A 96 -23.22 -9.46 -21.23
N GLY A 97 -23.10 -9.55 -19.91
CA GLY A 97 -24.16 -10.11 -19.06
C GLY A 97 -25.35 -9.17 -19.10
N ALA A 98 -26.27 -9.42 -20.01
CA ALA A 98 -27.59 -8.81 -19.97
C ALA A 98 -28.05 -8.81 -18.53
N LYS A 99 -28.35 -7.63 -17.99
CA LYS A 99 -28.98 -7.48 -16.68
C LYS A 99 -30.18 -8.42 -16.69
N LYS A 100 -30.04 -9.63 -16.14
CA LYS A 100 -31.19 -10.44 -15.80
C LYS A 100 -31.89 -9.66 -14.69
N PHE A 101 -32.74 -8.72 -15.09
CA PHE A 101 -33.75 -8.22 -14.21
C PHE A 101 -34.64 -9.43 -13.92
N TYR A 102 -34.44 -10.04 -12.79
CA TYR A 102 -35.45 -10.89 -12.23
C TYR A 102 -36.61 -9.97 -11.85
N ARG A 103 -37.45 -9.73 -12.84
CA ARG A 103 -38.77 -9.18 -12.59
C ARG A 103 -39.50 -10.27 -11.83
N VAL A 104 -39.46 -10.19 -10.51
CA VAL A 104 -40.34 -10.98 -9.70
C VAL A 104 -41.72 -10.62 -10.12
N LYS A 105 -42.38 -11.55 -10.83
CA LYS A 105 -43.76 -11.46 -11.21
C LYS A 105 -44.49 -11.59 -9.88
N SER A 106 -44.84 -10.45 -9.27
CA SER A 106 -45.72 -10.42 -8.11
C SER A 106 -47.06 -10.94 -8.63
N GLU A 107 -47.38 -12.16 -8.21
CA GLU A 107 -48.74 -12.66 -8.31
C GLU A 107 -49.69 -11.72 -7.56
N LYS A 108 -50.72 -11.38 -8.23
CA LYS A 108 -51.79 -10.52 -7.85
C LYS A 108 -52.51 -11.13 -6.65
N GLY A 109 -52.43 -10.49 -5.52
CA GLY A 109 -53.28 -10.87 -4.39
C GLY A 109 -52.70 -10.38 -3.08
N GLU A 110 -53.10 -9.22 -2.68
CA GLU A 110 -53.58 -8.81 -1.36
C GLU A 110 -53.25 -7.35 -1.09
N LYS A 111 -54.24 -6.65 -0.57
CA LYS A 111 -54.21 -5.23 -0.22
C LYS A 111 -52.99 -4.96 0.68
N SER A 112 -52.03 -4.23 0.11
CA SER A 112 -50.97 -3.67 0.94
C SER A 112 -51.56 -2.56 1.80
N GLU A 113 -51.60 -2.80 3.10
CA GLU A 113 -51.74 -1.74 4.08
C GLU A 113 -50.70 -0.68 3.82
N LYS A 114 -51.13 0.58 3.82
CA LYS A 114 -50.21 1.73 3.72
C LYS A 114 -49.20 1.65 4.86
N ARG A 115 -48.01 1.21 4.50
CA ARG A 115 -46.87 1.33 5.43
C ARG A 115 -46.64 2.80 5.70
N ALA A 116 -46.56 3.15 6.98
CA ALA A 116 -46.21 4.49 7.40
C ALA A 116 -44.89 4.91 6.71
N ASP A 117 -44.84 6.16 6.30
CA ASP A 117 -43.61 6.72 5.69
C ASP A 117 -42.49 6.63 6.73
N ASP A 118 -41.53 5.76 6.48
CA ASP A 118 -40.37 5.51 7.35
C ASP A 118 -39.23 6.53 7.06
N GLY A 119 -39.49 7.55 6.23
CA GLY A 119 -38.49 8.56 5.87
C GLY A 119 -37.31 8.04 5.04
N ILE A 120 -37.39 6.82 4.55
CA ILE A 120 -36.31 6.21 3.76
C ILE A 120 -36.57 6.45 2.26
N LYS A 121 -35.74 7.28 1.64
CA LYS A 121 -35.75 7.45 0.18
C LYS A 121 -35.05 6.26 -0.49
N ARG A 122 -35.83 5.38 -1.11
CA ARG A 122 -35.31 4.24 -1.87
C ARG A 122 -35.10 4.64 -3.32
N THR A 123 -33.88 4.82 -3.72
CA THR A 123 -33.50 5.10 -5.09
C THR A 123 -32.92 3.85 -5.73
N GLY A 124 -33.66 2.88 -6.13
CA GLY A 124 -33.31 1.65 -6.84
C GLY A 124 -31.86 1.08 -6.80
N LYS A 125 -30.88 1.85 -6.37
CA LYS A 125 -29.46 1.45 -6.28
C LYS A 125 -28.82 1.69 -4.91
N VAL A 126 -29.31 2.61 -4.11
CA VAL A 126 -28.70 2.99 -2.82
C VAL A 126 -29.79 3.26 -1.81
N ILE A 127 -29.68 2.69 -0.64
CA ILE A 127 -30.54 2.97 0.51
C ILE A 127 -29.82 4.01 1.35
N HIS A 128 -30.34 5.23 1.39
CA HIS A 128 -29.85 6.25 2.31
C HIS A 128 -30.69 6.20 3.59
N ILE A 129 -30.06 5.75 4.67
CA ILE A 129 -30.65 5.81 6.00
C ILE A 129 -30.23 7.14 6.61
N VAL A 130 -31.19 8.07 6.72
CA VAL A 130 -30.96 9.32 7.47
C VAL A 130 -31.37 9.07 8.90
N SER A 131 -30.39 8.90 9.79
CA SER A 131 -30.67 8.88 11.22
C SER A 131 -31.03 10.29 11.67
N LYS A 132 -32.26 10.46 12.13
CA LYS A 132 -32.71 11.68 12.82
C LYS A 132 -31.99 11.74 14.16
N LYS A 133 -31.09 12.69 14.34
CA LYS A 133 -30.58 13.02 15.68
C LYS A 133 -31.73 13.54 16.49
N GLU A 134 -32.11 12.82 17.52
CA GLU A 134 -32.98 13.36 18.56
C GLU A 134 -32.19 14.47 19.29
N VAL A 135 -32.68 15.68 19.15
CA VAL A 135 -32.25 16.79 19.99
C VAL A 135 -33.00 16.63 21.31
N THR A 136 -32.36 16.04 22.30
CA THR A 136 -32.83 16.14 23.67
C THR A 136 -32.59 17.56 24.16
N ASN A 137 -33.64 18.37 24.17
CA ASN A 137 -33.67 19.61 24.96
C ASN A 137 -33.84 19.15 26.41
N GLU A 138 -32.80 19.27 27.20
CA GLU A 138 -32.95 19.33 28.66
C GLU A 138 -33.12 20.81 29.07
N GLU A 139 -34.24 21.07 29.70
CA GLU A 139 -34.47 22.30 30.50
C GLU A 139 -33.67 22.23 31.81
#